data_b5bd45107957fac65d70a8b9a6208b1d
#
_entry.id   b5bd45107957fac65d70a8b9a6208b1d
#
_cell.length_a   1.000
_cell.length_b   1.000
_cell.length_c   1.000
_cell.angle_alpha   90.00
_cell.angle_beta   90.00
_cell.angle_gamma   90.00
#
_symmetry.space_group_name_H-M   'P 1'
#
loop_
_entity.id
_entity.type
_entity.pdbx_description
1 polymer ?
#
loop_
_entity_poly.entity_id
_entity_poly.type
_entity_poly.pdbx_seq_one_letter_code
_entity_poly.pdbx_strand_id
1 'polypeptide(L)'
;MRELAADGIPVVVSCRVLKLSRQPYYRWLKSPVRERELVQAYRANALHDAHLEDPEFGHRFLADEAKQAGEAMCDRTAWRICRDNGWWSVCGQKKTRGKGTRPGPAVHDDLVQRVFTATAPNELWLSDISEHWTREGKLYICAVKDVFSNRIVGYAIDSRMKSSLAVRALNNAAMRRGNVAGCILHTDRGSQFRSRKFRRALDQHDMVGSMGRVGAAGDNAAMESF
;
A
#
# COMPACT_ATOMS: atom_id res chain seq x y z
N MET A 1 -29.18 -16.59 -27.86
CA MET A 1 -29.29 -16.06 -29.25
C MET A 1 -28.13 -16.52 -30.15
N ARG A 2 -26.85 -16.48 -29.70
CA ARG A 2 -25.71 -16.95 -30.50
C ARG A 2 -25.78 -18.46 -30.74
N GLU A 3 -26.14 -19.23 -29.73
CA GLU A 3 -26.38 -20.67 -29.80
C GLU A 3 -27.55 -20.98 -30.75
N LEU A 4 -28.66 -20.31 -30.57
CA LEU A 4 -29.84 -20.47 -31.46
C LEU A 4 -29.52 -20.15 -32.91
N ALA A 5 -28.65 -19.18 -33.18
CA ALA A 5 -28.18 -18.86 -34.51
C ALA A 5 -27.26 -19.95 -35.08
N ALA A 6 -26.44 -20.58 -34.23
CA ALA A 6 -25.61 -21.73 -34.59
C ALA A 6 -26.45 -22.97 -34.91
N ASP A 7 -27.58 -23.14 -34.25
CA ASP A 7 -28.57 -24.20 -34.48
C ASP A 7 -29.49 -23.91 -35.69
N GLY A 8 -29.17 -22.88 -36.52
CA GLY A 8 -29.87 -22.55 -37.75
C GLY A 8 -31.13 -21.72 -37.56
N ILE A 9 -31.47 -21.26 -36.35
CA ILE A 9 -32.62 -20.42 -36.10
C ILE A 9 -32.31 -18.96 -36.48
N PRO A 10 -33.07 -18.34 -37.41
CA PRO A 10 -32.82 -16.96 -37.83
C PRO A 10 -32.91 -15.98 -36.65
N VAL A 11 -31.91 -15.08 -36.53
CA VAL A 11 -31.82 -14.05 -35.48
C VAL A 11 -33.11 -13.21 -35.40
N VAL A 12 -33.76 -12.99 -36.53
CA VAL A 12 -35.07 -12.25 -36.58
C VAL A 12 -36.16 -12.95 -35.78
N VAL A 13 -36.24 -14.28 -35.88
CA VAL A 13 -37.22 -15.10 -35.16
C VAL A 13 -36.91 -15.08 -33.67
N SER A 14 -35.64 -15.32 -33.30
CA SER A 14 -35.19 -15.27 -31.90
C SER A 14 -35.44 -13.90 -31.25
N CYS A 15 -35.18 -12.80 -31.96
CA CYS A 15 -35.44 -11.45 -31.50
C CYS A 15 -36.94 -11.19 -31.29
N ARG A 16 -37.78 -11.68 -32.20
CA ARG A 16 -39.25 -11.51 -32.08
C ARG A 16 -39.78 -12.24 -30.85
N VAL A 17 -39.38 -13.49 -30.65
CA VAL A 17 -39.83 -14.30 -29.50
C VAL A 17 -39.36 -13.69 -28.16
N LEU A 18 -38.10 -13.23 -28.09
CA LEU A 18 -37.56 -12.62 -26.90
C LEU A 18 -37.94 -11.15 -26.72
N LYS A 19 -38.72 -10.57 -27.59
CA LYS A 19 -39.12 -9.15 -27.60
C LYS A 19 -37.92 -8.20 -27.55
N LEU A 20 -36.85 -8.55 -28.23
CA LEU A 20 -35.61 -7.76 -28.30
C LEU A 20 -35.47 -7.13 -29.68
N SER A 21 -34.89 -5.93 -29.76
CA SER A 21 -34.53 -5.34 -31.04
C SER A 21 -33.23 -5.99 -31.59
N ARG A 22 -33.10 -6.04 -32.93
CA ARG A 22 -31.93 -6.66 -33.59
C ARG A 22 -30.66 -5.88 -33.46
N GLN A 23 -30.72 -4.54 -33.41
CA GLN A 23 -29.56 -3.67 -33.39
C GLN A 23 -28.63 -3.88 -32.19
N PRO A 24 -29.12 -4.01 -30.94
CA PRO A 24 -28.25 -4.31 -29.79
C PRO A 24 -27.50 -5.63 -29.93
N TYR A 25 -28.11 -6.64 -30.52
CA TYR A 25 -27.49 -7.94 -30.74
C TYR A 25 -26.30 -7.85 -31.73
N TYR A 26 -26.50 -7.22 -32.88
CA TYR A 26 -25.43 -7.04 -33.85
C TYR A 26 -24.33 -6.10 -33.37
N ARG A 27 -24.69 -5.08 -32.59
CA ARG A 27 -23.70 -4.21 -31.94
C ARG A 27 -22.86 -5.00 -30.94
N TRP A 28 -23.49 -5.85 -30.14
CA TRP A 28 -22.78 -6.74 -29.21
C TRP A 28 -21.90 -7.75 -29.96
N LEU A 29 -22.35 -8.35 -31.05
CA LEU A 29 -21.51 -9.24 -31.86
C LEU A 29 -20.26 -8.56 -32.40
N LYS A 30 -20.38 -7.31 -32.82
CA LYS A 30 -19.25 -6.52 -33.34
C LYS A 30 -18.26 -6.12 -32.22
N SER A 31 -18.75 -5.84 -31.03
CA SER A 31 -17.94 -5.44 -29.87
C SER A 31 -18.58 -5.99 -28.59
N PRO A 32 -18.28 -7.26 -28.22
CA PRO A 32 -18.87 -7.93 -27.07
C PRO A 32 -18.53 -7.25 -25.74
N VAL A 33 -17.32 -6.70 -25.65
CA VAL A 33 -16.82 -5.95 -24.51
C VAL A 33 -16.61 -4.50 -24.94
N ARG A 34 -17.22 -3.56 -24.21
CA ARG A 34 -17.01 -2.14 -24.48
C ARG A 34 -15.68 -1.69 -23.89
N GLU A 35 -15.00 -0.79 -24.56
CA GLU A 35 -13.75 -0.20 -24.07
C GLU A 35 -13.88 0.34 -22.63
N ARG A 36 -15.03 0.97 -22.33
CA ARG A 36 -15.34 1.43 -20.96
C ARG A 36 -15.34 0.30 -19.93
N GLU A 37 -15.82 -0.88 -20.29
CA GLU A 37 -15.86 -2.05 -19.39
C GLU A 37 -14.45 -2.62 -19.19
N LEU A 38 -13.62 -2.64 -20.25
CA LEU A 38 -12.22 -3.01 -20.17
C LEU A 38 -11.45 -2.07 -19.23
N VAL A 39 -11.56 -0.77 -19.45
CA VAL A 39 -10.92 0.24 -18.59
C VAL A 39 -11.36 0.10 -17.14
N GLN A 40 -12.65 -0.15 -16.90
CA GLN A 40 -13.14 -0.37 -15.53
C GLN A 40 -12.57 -1.66 -14.92
N ALA A 41 -12.43 -2.73 -15.71
CA ALA A 41 -11.84 -3.99 -15.24
C ALA A 41 -10.34 -3.81 -14.88
N TYR A 42 -9.56 -3.14 -15.72
CA TYR A 42 -8.15 -2.85 -15.42
C TYR A 42 -8.00 -2.01 -14.14
N ARG A 43 -8.82 -0.97 -13.99
CA ARG A 43 -8.85 -0.16 -12.76
C ARG A 43 -9.24 -0.96 -11.53
N ALA A 44 -10.23 -1.86 -11.67
CA ALA A 44 -10.62 -2.74 -10.57
C ALA A 44 -9.49 -3.71 -10.20
N ASN A 45 -8.81 -4.31 -11.16
CA ASN A 45 -7.67 -5.19 -10.91
C ASN A 45 -6.54 -4.44 -10.18
N ALA A 46 -6.16 -3.26 -10.66
CA ALA A 46 -5.11 -2.46 -10.03
C ALA A 46 -5.46 -2.07 -8.58
N LEU A 47 -6.71 -1.71 -8.30
CA LEU A 47 -7.18 -1.44 -6.93
C LEU A 47 -7.21 -2.71 -6.07
N HIS A 48 -7.59 -3.85 -6.63
CA HIS A 48 -7.60 -5.13 -5.95
C HIS A 48 -6.19 -5.57 -5.56
N ASP A 49 -5.25 -5.51 -6.50
CA ASP A 49 -3.86 -5.89 -6.25
C ASP A 49 -3.24 -5.01 -5.17
N ALA A 50 -3.48 -3.68 -5.24
CA ALA A 50 -3.06 -2.75 -4.20
C ALA A 50 -3.70 -3.06 -2.83
N HIS A 51 -4.98 -3.45 -2.79
CA HIS A 51 -5.67 -3.83 -1.56
C HIS A 51 -5.15 -5.16 -0.99
N LEU A 52 -4.79 -6.13 -1.84
CA LEU A 52 -4.17 -7.37 -1.38
C LEU A 52 -2.77 -7.14 -0.78
N GLU A 53 -2.02 -6.18 -1.34
CA GLU A 53 -0.72 -5.82 -0.80
C GLU A 53 -0.82 -5.07 0.53
N ASP A 54 -1.74 -4.10 0.62
CA ASP A 54 -1.93 -3.25 1.80
C ASP A 54 -3.43 -3.17 2.19
N PRO A 55 -4.00 -4.17 2.87
CA PRO A 55 -5.42 -4.21 3.24
C PRO A 55 -5.86 -3.08 4.17
N GLU A 56 -4.91 -2.35 4.76
CA GLU A 56 -5.18 -1.22 5.65
C GLU A 56 -5.47 0.08 4.88
N PHE A 57 -5.13 0.13 3.60
CA PHE A 57 -5.30 1.33 2.80
C PHE A 57 -6.77 1.56 2.44
N GLY A 58 -7.19 2.82 2.61
CA GLY A 58 -8.47 3.28 2.09
C GLY A 58 -8.41 3.60 0.59
N HIS A 59 -9.54 3.75 -0.05
CA HIS A 59 -9.69 3.94 -1.52
C HIS A 59 -8.78 5.04 -2.12
N ARG A 60 -8.42 6.08 -1.36
CA ARG A 60 -7.52 7.15 -1.84
C ARG A 60 -6.09 6.66 -2.02
N PHE A 61 -5.58 5.92 -1.03
CA PHE A 61 -4.26 5.32 -1.13
C PHE A 61 -4.22 4.23 -2.19
N LEU A 62 -5.28 3.42 -2.29
CA LEU A 62 -5.41 2.41 -3.35
C LEU A 62 -5.43 3.06 -4.74
N ALA A 63 -6.09 4.22 -4.91
CA ALA A 63 -6.09 4.96 -6.17
C ALA A 63 -4.69 5.49 -6.54
N ASP A 64 -3.92 5.92 -5.54
CA ASP A 64 -2.53 6.36 -5.76
C ASP A 64 -1.61 5.20 -6.14
N GLU A 65 -1.77 4.02 -5.53
CA GLU A 65 -1.02 2.82 -5.90
C GLU A 65 -1.41 2.34 -7.31
N ALA A 66 -2.71 2.32 -7.64
CA ALA A 66 -3.20 1.99 -8.98
C ALA A 66 -2.64 2.96 -10.04
N LYS A 67 -2.53 4.27 -9.72
CA LYS A 67 -1.91 5.26 -10.60
C LYS A 67 -0.43 4.96 -10.87
N GLN A 68 0.33 4.50 -9.87
CA GLN A 68 1.72 4.09 -10.06
C GLN A 68 1.84 2.83 -10.92
N ALA A 69 0.83 1.94 -10.87
CA ALA A 69 0.72 0.77 -11.74
C ALA A 69 0.22 1.11 -13.17
N GLY A 70 0.02 2.40 -13.49
CA GLY A 70 -0.42 2.86 -14.81
C GLY A 70 -1.93 3.12 -14.94
N GLU A 71 -2.73 2.75 -13.93
CA GLU A 71 -4.20 2.89 -13.95
C GLU A 71 -4.67 4.14 -13.21
N ALA A 72 -4.60 5.30 -13.87
CA ALA A 72 -5.02 6.57 -13.30
C ALA A 72 -6.56 6.66 -13.22
N MET A 73 -7.05 7.09 -12.05
CA MET A 73 -8.48 7.35 -11.81
C MET A 73 -8.66 8.41 -10.72
N CYS A 74 -9.83 9.07 -10.71
CA CYS A 74 -10.17 9.97 -9.61
C CYS A 74 -10.64 9.20 -8.37
N ASP A 75 -10.49 9.81 -7.18
CA ASP A 75 -10.87 9.23 -5.88
C ASP A 75 -12.31 8.72 -5.85
N ARG A 76 -13.24 9.43 -6.50
CA ARG A 76 -14.66 9.02 -6.58
C ARG A 76 -14.84 7.72 -7.37
N THR A 77 -14.06 7.51 -8.43
CA THR A 77 -14.10 6.27 -9.21
C THR A 77 -13.52 5.12 -8.39
N ALA A 78 -12.39 5.33 -7.74
CA ALA A 78 -11.79 4.34 -6.84
C ALA A 78 -12.74 3.97 -5.69
N TRP A 79 -13.36 4.97 -5.04
CA TRP A 79 -14.34 4.73 -3.98
C TRP A 79 -15.51 3.87 -4.46
N ARG A 80 -16.06 4.17 -5.66
CA ARG A 80 -17.18 3.40 -6.22
C ARG A 80 -16.78 1.96 -6.48
N ILE A 81 -15.62 1.72 -7.11
CA ILE A 81 -15.14 0.37 -7.41
C ILE A 81 -14.88 -0.39 -6.11
N CYS A 82 -14.22 0.21 -5.12
CA CYS A 82 -13.98 -0.42 -3.82
C CYS A 82 -15.30 -0.76 -3.10
N ARG A 83 -16.28 0.17 -3.12
CA ARG A 83 -17.61 -0.06 -2.53
C ARG A 83 -18.32 -1.23 -3.20
N ASP A 84 -18.35 -1.25 -4.53
CA ASP A 84 -19.10 -2.24 -5.30
C ASP A 84 -18.50 -3.65 -5.16
N ASN A 85 -17.22 -3.75 -4.79
CA ASN A 85 -16.50 -5.01 -4.56
C ASN A 85 -16.26 -5.31 -3.06
N GLY A 86 -16.70 -4.45 -2.14
CA GLY A 86 -16.52 -4.66 -0.71
C GLY A 86 -15.08 -4.52 -0.21
N TRP A 87 -14.20 -3.83 -0.93
CA TRP A 87 -12.80 -3.61 -0.55
C TRP A 87 -12.68 -2.41 0.38
N TRP A 88 -12.83 -2.67 1.66
CA TRP A 88 -12.73 -1.67 2.71
C TRP A 88 -11.42 -1.81 3.48
N SER A 89 -10.88 -0.69 3.94
CA SER A 89 -9.75 -0.71 4.86
C SER A 89 -10.08 -1.52 6.11
N VAL A 90 -9.23 -2.46 6.48
CA VAL A 90 -9.37 -3.27 7.71
C VAL A 90 -9.35 -2.37 8.96
N CYS A 91 -8.69 -1.21 8.89
CA CYS A 91 -8.64 -0.21 9.98
C CYS A 91 -9.85 0.73 10.01
N GLY A 92 -10.78 0.64 9.05
CA GLY A 92 -11.84 1.63 8.78
C GLY A 92 -13.11 1.50 9.60
N GLN A 93 -13.22 0.63 10.59
CA GLN A 93 -14.43 0.50 11.38
C GLN A 93 -14.39 1.32 12.67
N LYS A 94 -15.30 2.32 12.73
CA LYS A 94 -15.69 3.17 13.85
C LYS A 94 -14.71 4.28 14.22
N LYS A 95 -14.91 5.45 13.60
CA LYS A 95 -14.56 6.73 14.22
C LYS A 95 -15.38 6.93 15.51
N THR A 96 -14.87 6.50 16.63
CA THR A 96 -15.19 7.15 17.92
C THR A 96 -14.45 8.48 17.91
N ARG A 97 -15.19 9.59 17.85
CA ARG A 97 -14.66 10.93 18.07
C ARG A 97 -13.85 10.93 19.36
N GLY A 98 -12.55 11.25 19.29
CA GLY A 98 -11.78 11.68 20.44
C GLY A 98 -10.62 10.82 20.93
N LYS A 99 -10.20 9.74 20.27
CA LYS A 99 -8.95 9.04 20.61
C LYS A 99 -8.14 8.80 19.33
N GLY A 100 -6.86 9.15 19.37
CA GLY A 100 -5.91 8.89 18.27
C GLY A 100 -6.02 7.46 17.75
N THR A 101 -5.70 7.27 16.49
CA THR A 101 -5.76 5.96 15.81
C THR A 101 -4.94 4.97 16.62
N ARG A 102 -5.58 3.93 17.18
CA ARG A 102 -4.82 2.87 17.88
C ARG A 102 -3.86 2.23 16.89
N PRO A 103 -2.58 2.10 17.24
CA PRO A 103 -1.65 1.36 16.40
C PRO A 103 -2.20 -0.05 16.14
N GLY A 104 -2.05 -0.53 14.92
CA GLY A 104 -2.47 -1.89 14.60
C GLY A 104 -1.61 -2.96 15.29
N PRO A 105 -1.93 -4.25 15.12
CA PRO A 105 -1.16 -5.35 15.70
C PRO A 105 0.30 -5.30 15.19
N ALA A 106 1.24 -5.71 16.02
CA ALA A 106 2.63 -5.89 15.60
C ALA A 106 2.72 -7.00 14.55
N VAL A 107 3.55 -6.83 13.53
CA VAL A 107 3.87 -7.86 12.52
C VAL A 107 5.26 -8.45 12.77
N HIS A 108 6.04 -7.85 13.66
CA HIS A 108 7.32 -8.32 14.17
C HIS A 108 7.34 -8.23 15.69
N ASP A 109 8.08 -9.11 16.33
CA ASP A 109 8.29 -9.08 17.77
C ASP A 109 9.20 -7.91 18.18
N ASP A 110 9.10 -7.47 19.43
CA ASP A 110 10.01 -6.48 20.00
C ASP A 110 11.33 -7.14 20.41
N LEU A 111 12.29 -7.15 19.48
CA LEU A 111 13.62 -7.74 19.70
C LEU A 111 14.55 -6.80 20.47
N VAL A 112 14.25 -5.51 20.50
CA VAL A 112 15.13 -4.48 21.08
C VAL A 112 14.85 -4.26 22.56
N GLN A 113 13.59 -4.40 23.00
CA GLN A 113 13.17 -4.27 24.39
C GLN A 113 13.68 -3.01 25.09
N ARG A 114 13.76 -1.90 24.34
CA ARG A 114 14.33 -0.60 24.77
C ARG A 114 15.83 -0.59 25.05
N VAL A 115 16.56 -1.61 24.67
CA VAL A 115 18.02 -1.62 24.72
C VAL A 115 18.56 -1.14 23.37
N PHE A 116 18.73 0.18 23.23
CA PHE A 116 19.20 0.81 21.99
C PHE A 116 20.72 0.90 21.98
N THR A 117 21.39 -0.24 22.00
CA THR A 117 22.86 -0.35 21.95
C THR A 117 23.25 -1.31 20.85
N ALA A 118 24.36 -1.02 20.18
CA ALA A 118 24.98 -1.89 19.18
C ALA A 118 26.50 -1.88 19.38
N THR A 119 27.15 -3.00 19.13
CA THR A 119 28.62 -3.16 19.30
C THR A 119 29.37 -2.95 17.99
N ALA A 120 28.67 -3.10 16.86
CA ALA A 120 29.22 -2.90 15.53
C ALA A 120 28.20 -2.21 14.59
N PRO A 121 28.69 -1.65 13.46
CA PRO A 121 27.81 -1.09 12.42
C PRO A 121 26.86 -2.14 11.84
N ASN A 122 25.66 -1.73 11.47
CA ASN A 122 24.64 -2.57 10.83
C ASN A 122 24.12 -3.74 11.70
N GLU A 123 24.23 -3.67 13.03
CA GLU A 123 23.56 -4.60 13.95
C GLU A 123 22.13 -4.16 14.24
N LEU A 124 21.95 -2.87 14.53
CA LEU A 124 20.65 -2.30 14.89
C LEU A 124 20.44 -0.94 14.19
N TRP A 125 19.38 -0.85 13.44
CA TRP A 125 18.90 0.40 12.86
C TRP A 125 17.55 0.79 13.46
N LEU A 126 17.33 2.08 13.59
CA LEU A 126 16.04 2.66 13.96
C LEU A 126 15.47 3.39 12.77
N SER A 127 14.15 3.34 12.59
CA SER A 127 13.48 4.13 11.54
C SER A 127 12.18 4.73 12.05
N ASP A 128 11.94 5.98 11.66
CA ASP A 128 10.74 6.71 11.97
C ASP A 128 10.35 7.65 10.80
N ILE A 129 9.09 8.08 10.79
CA ILE A 129 8.57 9.02 9.80
C ILE A 129 8.11 10.30 10.51
N SER A 130 8.80 11.39 10.25
CA SER A 130 8.43 12.71 10.73
C SER A 130 7.60 13.49 9.71
N GLU A 131 6.65 14.29 10.18
CA GLU A 131 5.81 15.19 9.38
C GLU A 131 6.24 16.64 9.59
N HIS A 132 6.46 17.37 8.49
CA HIS A 132 6.82 18.78 8.51
C HIS A 132 5.87 19.58 7.62
N TRP A 133 5.55 20.79 8.03
CA TRP A 133 4.81 21.76 7.22
C TRP A 133 5.77 22.63 6.41
N THR A 134 5.52 22.73 5.12
CA THR A 134 6.24 23.60 4.20
C THR A 134 5.28 24.61 3.56
N ARG A 135 5.79 25.55 2.81
CA ARG A 135 4.96 26.50 2.06
C ARG A 135 4.09 25.82 0.99
N GLU A 136 4.51 24.65 0.51
CA GLU A 136 3.82 23.86 -0.52
C GLU A 136 2.89 22.78 0.08
N GLY A 137 2.82 22.66 1.41
CA GLY A 137 2.00 21.68 2.10
C GLY A 137 2.80 20.76 3.02
N LYS A 138 2.24 19.59 3.32
CA LYS A 138 2.87 18.60 4.18
C LYS A 138 4.01 17.87 3.48
N LEU A 139 5.09 17.69 4.19
CA LEU A 139 6.26 16.91 3.80
C LEU A 139 6.49 15.81 4.84
N TYR A 140 6.76 14.61 4.37
CA TYR A 140 7.08 13.46 5.19
C TYR A 140 8.51 13.02 4.93
N ILE A 141 9.26 12.80 6.00
CA ILE A 141 10.65 12.35 5.95
C ILE A 141 10.72 11.02 6.69
N CYS A 142 11.06 9.95 6.00
CA CYS A 142 11.44 8.70 6.63
C CYS A 142 12.96 8.64 6.72
N ALA A 143 13.49 8.47 7.91
CA ALA A 143 14.92 8.35 8.16
C ALA A 143 15.27 6.98 8.76
N VAL A 144 16.45 6.46 8.41
CA VAL A 144 17.03 5.24 8.97
C VAL A 144 18.34 5.62 9.64
N LYS A 145 18.45 5.33 10.94
CA LYS A 145 19.60 5.66 11.80
C LYS A 145 20.30 4.37 12.23
N ASP A 146 21.59 4.30 12.07
CA ASP A 146 22.42 3.24 12.63
C ASP A 146 22.77 3.57 14.08
N VAL A 147 22.41 2.67 14.99
CA VAL A 147 22.57 2.90 16.45
C VAL A 147 24.04 2.99 16.86
N PHE A 148 24.91 2.17 16.26
CA PHE A 148 26.33 2.17 16.58
C PHE A 148 27.02 3.49 16.24
N SER A 149 26.80 3.96 15.01
CA SER A 149 27.49 5.17 14.54
C SER A 149 26.71 6.47 14.80
N ASN A 150 25.45 6.38 15.24
CA ASN A 150 24.52 7.51 15.36
C ASN A 150 24.29 8.29 14.06
N ARG A 151 24.57 7.68 12.90
CA ARG A 151 24.44 8.32 11.59
C ARG A 151 23.13 7.95 10.91
N ILE A 152 22.56 8.90 10.17
CA ILE A 152 21.49 8.61 9.22
C ILE A 152 22.09 7.90 8.01
N VAL A 153 21.83 6.61 7.89
CA VAL A 153 22.34 5.75 6.82
C VAL A 153 21.48 5.78 5.58
N GLY A 154 20.19 6.09 5.72
CA GLY A 154 19.28 6.28 4.59
C GLY A 154 18.11 7.19 4.94
N TYR A 155 17.57 7.85 3.94
CA TYR A 155 16.34 8.62 4.09
C TYR A 155 15.58 8.71 2.76
N ALA A 156 14.30 9.02 2.85
CA ALA A 156 13.46 9.38 1.71
C ALA A 156 12.50 10.50 2.12
N ILE A 157 12.07 11.29 1.15
CA ILE A 157 11.17 12.41 1.34
C ILE A 157 10.01 12.27 0.36
N ASP A 158 8.78 12.57 0.81
CA ASP A 158 7.59 12.55 -0.01
C ASP A 158 6.53 13.53 0.52
N SER A 159 5.62 13.96 -0.34
CA SER A 159 4.43 14.74 0.04
C SER A 159 3.34 13.87 0.69
N ARG A 160 3.50 12.55 0.72
CA ARG A 160 2.53 11.60 1.26
C ARG A 160 3.20 10.51 2.10
N MET A 161 2.58 10.18 3.22
CA MET A 161 3.04 9.14 4.15
C MET A 161 2.58 7.75 3.64
N LYS A 162 3.26 7.22 2.62
CA LYS A 162 3.00 5.90 2.03
C LYS A 162 4.05 4.87 2.46
N SER A 163 3.74 3.57 2.31
CA SER A 163 4.72 2.50 2.51
C SER A 163 5.92 2.61 1.58
N SER A 164 5.73 3.11 0.35
CA SER A 164 6.82 3.38 -0.60
C SER A 164 7.87 4.36 -0.07
N LEU A 165 7.49 5.29 0.81
CA LEU A 165 8.43 6.20 1.47
C LEU A 165 9.41 5.43 2.37
N ALA A 166 8.88 4.55 3.22
CA ALA A 166 9.68 3.71 4.11
C ALA A 166 10.56 2.72 3.33
N VAL A 167 10.02 2.10 2.27
CA VAL A 167 10.78 1.21 1.38
C VAL A 167 11.93 1.93 0.70
N ARG A 168 11.72 3.15 0.18
CA ARG A 168 12.80 3.95 -0.42
C ARG A 168 13.88 4.32 0.58
N ALA A 169 13.50 4.69 1.81
CA ALA A 169 14.47 5.01 2.87
C ALA A 169 15.33 3.79 3.22
N LEU A 170 14.71 2.60 3.36
CA LEU A 170 15.38 1.33 3.61
C LEU A 170 16.33 0.96 2.47
N ASN A 171 15.87 0.99 1.23
CA ASN A 171 16.70 0.66 0.06
C ASN A 171 17.89 1.62 -0.06
N ASN A 172 17.69 2.92 0.16
CA ASN A 172 18.78 3.90 0.17
C ASN A 172 19.80 3.61 1.27
N ALA A 173 19.35 3.17 2.44
CA ALA A 173 20.23 2.77 3.55
C ALA A 173 21.04 1.51 3.19
N ALA A 174 20.38 0.46 2.70
CA ALA A 174 21.00 -0.79 2.30
C ALA A 174 22.04 -0.56 1.18
N MET A 175 21.72 0.22 0.16
CA MET A 175 22.65 0.56 -0.94
C MET A 175 23.91 1.27 -0.44
N ARG A 176 23.76 2.17 0.54
CA ARG A 176 24.93 2.91 1.10
C ARG A 176 25.81 2.07 2.00
N ARG A 177 25.23 1.08 2.67
CA ARG A 177 25.94 0.27 3.67
C ARG A 177 26.45 -1.06 3.12
N GLY A 178 25.98 -1.48 1.95
CA GLY A 178 26.36 -2.74 1.30
C GLY A 178 25.72 -3.94 2.00
N ASN A 179 26.54 -4.75 2.69
CA ASN A 179 26.01 -5.93 3.39
C ASN A 179 25.28 -5.52 4.68
N VAL A 180 23.98 -5.79 4.73
CA VAL A 180 23.09 -5.51 5.87
C VAL A 180 22.34 -6.76 6.33
N ALA A 181 22.74 -7.94 5.85
CA ALA A 181 22.11 -9.20 6.22
C ALA A 181 22.19 -9.40 7.74
N GLY A 182 21.06 -9.80 8.34
CA GLY A 182 20.93 -9.98 9.78
C GLY A 182 20.75 -8.68 10.60
N CYS A 183 20.87 -7.50 9.98
CA CYS A 183 20.62 -6.22 10.66
C CYS A 183 19.16 -6.15 11.16
N ILE A 184 18.99 -5.78 12.41
CA ILE A 184 17.66 -5.56 13.01
C ILE A 184 17.21 -4.13 12.65
N LEU A 185 16.06 -4.00 12.01
CA LEU A 185 15.42 -2.70 11.80
C LEU A 185 14.25 -2.54 12.76
N HIS A 186 14.40 -1.66 13.74
CA HIS A 186 13.35 -1.37 14.72
C HIS A 186 12.55 -0.15 14.31
N THR A 187 11.22 -0.29 14.35
CA THR A 187 10.27 0.74 13.92
C THR A 187 9.10 0.85 14.89
N ASP A 188 8.31 1.90 14.75
CA ASP A 188 6.99 1.97 15.36
C ASP A 188 5.99 1.00 14.67
N ARG A 189 4.74 0.98 15.16
CA ARG A 189 3.64 0.18 14.56
C ARG A 189 2.86 0.95 13.50
N GLY A 190 3.48 1.89 12.83
CA GLY A 190 2.87 2.61 11.70
C GLY A 190 2.47 1.66 10.57
N SER A 191 1.37 1.97 9.87
CA SER A 191 0.88 1.14 8.76
C SER A 191 1.93 0.98 7.65
N GLN A 192 2.78 1.97 7.45
CA GLN A 192 3.85 2.00 6.46
C GLN A 192 4.87 0.89 6.69
N PHE A 193 5.29 0.70 7.96
CA PHE A 193 6.26 -0.32 8.35
C PHE A 193 5.63 -1.72 8.48
N ARG A 194 4.30 -1.81 8.60
CA ARG A 194 3.57 -3.08 8.67
C ARG A 194 3.15 -3.60 7.29
N SER A 195 3.29 -2.78 6.25
CA SER A 195 2.88 -3.11 4.89
C SER A 195 3.62 -4.34 4.34
N ARG A 196 2.97 -5.08 3.46
CA ARG A 196 3.61 -6.21 2.77
C ARG A 196 4.81 -5.75 1.94
N LYS A 197 4.76 -4.56 1.33
CA LYS A 197 5.86 -3.99 0.56
C LYS A 197 7.10 -3.78 1.42
N PHE A 198 6.92 -3.24 2.62
CA PHE A 198 8.04 -3.00 3.53
C PHE A 198 8.64 -4.30 4.07
N ARG A 199 7.80 -5.27 4.45
CA ARG A 199 8.27 -6.59 4.89
C ARG A 199 9.06 -7.32 3.78
N ARG A 200 8.54 -7.31 2.54
CA ARG A 200 9.29 -7.85 1.40
C ARG A 200 10.63 -7.15 1.16
N ALA A 201 10.70 -5.84 1.38
CA ALA A 201 11.96 -5.11 1.26
C ALA A 201 12.96 -5.50 2.36
N LEU A 202 12.50 -5.78 3.60
CA LEU A 202 13.34 -6.36 4.64
C LEU A 202 13.86 -7.74 4.22
N ASP A 203 12.96 -8.61 3.76
CA ASP A 203 13.31 -9.96 3.29
C ASP A 203 14.32 -9.92 2.13
N GLN A 204 14.18 -8.99 1.18
CA GLN A 204 15.09 -8.81 0.04
C GLN A 204 16.53 -8.43 0.46
N HIS A 205 16.69 -7.82 1.62
CA HIS A 205 17.97 -7.44 2.18
C HIS A 205 18.43 -8.37 3.30
N ASP A 206 17.74 -9.50 3.52
CA ASP A 206 17.98 -10.45 4.61
C ASP A 206 18.01 -9.77 5.99
N MET A 207 17.19 -8.73 6.19
CA MET A 207 17.08 -7.96 7.43
C MET A 207 15.99 -8.49 8.33
N VAL A 208 16.12 -8.25 9.63
CA VAL A 208 15.17 -8.68 10.65
C VAL A 208 14.33 -7.49 11.11
N GLY A 209 13.01 -7.56 10.96
CA GLY A 209 12.10 -6.54 11.46
C GLY A 209 11.90 -6.63 12.97
N SER A 210 11.82 -5.49 13.64
CA SER A 210 11.44 -5.39 15.06
C SER A 210 10.47 -4.22 15.28
N MET A 211 9.48 -4.38 16.17
CA MET A 211 8.49 -3.33 16.44
C MET A 211 8.30 -3.09 17.93
N GLY A 212 8.37 -1.83 18.33
CA GLY A 212 8.14 -1.40 19.70
C GLY A 212 6.73 -1.70 20.22
N ARG A 213 6.53 -1.55 21.52
CA ARG A 213 5.23 -1.74 22.18
C ARG A 213 4.34 -0.51 21.98
N VAL A 214 3.01 -0.70 22.04
CA VAL A 214 2.06 0.41 21.96
C VAL A 214 2.25 1.39 23.12
N GLY A 215 2.41 2.69 22.81
CA GLY A 215 2.52 3.75 23.81
C GLY A 215 3.91 3.93 24.42
N ALA A 216 4.92 3.32 23.83
CA ALA A 216 6.32 3.49 24.26
C ALA A 216 6.92 4.78 23.66
N ALA A 217 6.62 5.93 24.26
CA ALA A 217 7.21 7.22 23.86
C ALA A 217 8.76 7.22 23.92
N GLY A 218 9.37 6.31 24.70
CA GLY A 218 10.81 6.15 24.78
C GLY A 218 11.45 5.54 23.54
N ASP A 219 10.69 4.81 22.71
CA ASP A 219 11.21 4.19 21.49
C ASP A 219 11.51 5.25 20.41
N ASN A 220 10.73 6.34 20.38
CA ASN A 220 10.99 7.49 19.49
C ASN A 220 12.11 8.39 20.02
N ALA A 221 12.29 8.50 21.34
CA ALA A 221 13.33 9.36 21.91
C ALA A 221 14.74 8.92 21.47
N ALA A 222 15.00 7.63 21.30
CA ALA A 222 16.26 7.11 20.78
C ALA A 222 16.51 7.46 19.30
N MET A 223 15.43 7.61 18.52
CA MET A 223 15.50 8.07 17.12
C MET A 223 15.66 9.60 17.04
N GLU A 224 15.02 10.35 17.94
CA GLU A 224 15.01 11.82 17.96
C GLU A 224 16.33 12.43 18.51
N SER A 225 17.14 11.63 19.21
CA SER A 225 18.41 12.06 19.79
C SER A 225 19.55 12.05 18.76
N PHE A 226 19.52 12.97 17.77
CA PHE A 226 20.64 13.21 16.84
C PHE A 226 20.86 14.69 16.56
#